data_76d3ae80f9d748718c504f029441f2f9
#
_entry.id   76d3ae80f9d748718c504f029441f2f9
#
_cell.length_a   1.000
_cell.length_b   1.000
_cell.length_c   1.000
_cell.angle_alpha   90.00
_cell.angle_beta   90.00
_cell.angle_gamma   90.00
#
_symmetry.space_group_name_H-M   'P 1'
#
loop_
_entity.id
_entity.type
_entity.pdbx_description
1 polymer ?
#
loop_
_entity_poly.entity_id
_entity_poly.type
_entity_poly.pdbx_seq_one_letter_code
_entity_poly.pdbx_strand_id
1 'polypeptide(L)'
;MVDETSRHELAARIRRLEDMEEIRRLYVDYGQHLDAGDADAYAELFTRDAKLRLTPVLRADGRDEIRRVAGSGVRPAHRGQGAVHVLGAPRVSLDGDRASGDCVWAAVSLGDDGTSRIVVGRHIDELAREEGRWRFSSRKGILDVGALG
;
A
#
# COMPACT_ATOMS: atom_id res chain seq x y z
N MET A 1 39.57 -12.03 12.23
CA MET A 1 38.86 -12.91 11.28
C MET A 1 37.41 -13.04 11.77
N VAL A 2 36.44 -12.68 10.93
CA VAL A 2 35.03 -12.85 11.27
C VAL A 2 34.69 -14.34 11.12
N ASP A 3 34.14 -14.97 12.15
CA ASP A 3 33.79 -16.36 12.10
C ASP A 3 32.56 -16.60 11.21
N GLU A 4 32.29 -17.84 10.84
CA GLU A 4 31.20 -18.22 9.93
C GLU A 4 29.82 -17.92 10.55
N THR A 5 29.68 -18.07 11.87
CA THR A 5 28.45 -17.75 12.61
C THR A 5 28.13 -16.25 12.51
N SER A 6 29.13 -15.40 12.75
CA SER A 6 28.99 -13.95 12.61
C SER A 6 28.60 -13.51 11.19
N ARG A 7 29.14 -14.20 10.16
CA ARG A 7 28.77 -13.92 8.75
C ARG A 7 27.31 -14.29 8.47
N HIS A 8 26.84 -15.41 8.96
CA HIS A 8 25.45 -15.83 8.80
C HIS A 8 24.49 -14.87 9.52
N GLU A 9 24.81 -14.47 10.73
CA GLU A 9 24.03 -13.48 11.47
C GLU A 9 23.97 -12.13 10.76
N LEU A 10 25.09 -11.64 10.25
CA LEU A 10 25.15 -10.40 9.50
C LEU A 10 24.31 -10.49 8.21
N ALA A 11 24.44 -11.58 7.46
CA ALA A 11 23.64 -11.82 6.26
C ALA A 11 22.13 -11.85 6.54
N ALA A 12 21.73 -12.47 7.66
CA ALA A 12 20.33 -12.49 8.08
C ALA A 12 19.81 -11.08 8.44
N ARG A 13 20.64 -10.27 9.11
CA ARG A 13 20.29 -8.88 9.43
C ARG A 13 20.19 -8.01 8.18
N ILE A 14 21.08 -8.19 7.23
CA ILE A 14 21.04 -7.46 5.94
C ILE A 14 19.74 -7.82 5.20
N ARG A 15 19.43 -9.11 5.03
CA ARG A 15 18.18 -9.54 4.38
C ARG A 15 16.95 -8.93 5.05
N ARG A 16 16.92 -8.91 6.38
CA ARG A 16 15.83 -8.28 7.12
C ARG A 16 15.70 -6.78 6.80
N LEU A 17 16.81 -6.06 6.70
CA LEU A 17 16.81 -4.63 6.35
C LEU A 17 16.36 -4.41 4.90
N GLU A 18 16.80 -5.25 3.98
CA GLU A 18 16.36 -5.22 2.58
C GLU A 18 14.86 -5.47 2.46
N ASP A 19 14.34 -6.48 3.15
CA ASP A 19 12.89 -6.77 3.20
C ASP A 19 12.09 -5.60 3.77
N MET A 20 12.56 -5.00 4.85
CA MET A 20 11.91 -3.83 5.46
C MET A 20 11.90 -2.63 4.50
N GLU A 21 12.98 -2.39 3.77
CA GLU A 21 13.07 -1.30 2.80
C GLU A 21 12.17 -1.55 1.59
N GLU A 22 12.13 -2.78 1.07
CA GLU A 22 11.24 -3.15 -0.01
C GLU A 22 9.77 -2.96 0.39
N ILE A 23 9.39 -3.39 1.60
CA ILE A 23 8.03 -3.20 2.11
C ILE A 23 7.71 -1.70 2.27
N ARG A 24 8.61 -0.91 2.84
CA ARG A 24 8.38 0.55 2.95
C ARG A 24 8.17 1.20 1.60
N ARG A 25 8.95 0.80 0.60
CA ARG A 25 8.80 1.29 -0.77
C ARG A 25 7.44 0.91 -1.35
N LEU A 26 6.94 -0.29 -1.06
CA LEU A 26 5.62 -0.74 -1.47
C LEU A 26 4.50 0.20 -0.98
N TYR A 27 4.61 0.72 0.26
CA TYR A 27 3.66 1.72 0.77
C TYR A 27 3.76 3.06 0.05
N VAL A 28 4.97 3.51 -0.27
CA VAL A 28 5.18 4.74 -1.05
C VAL A 28 4.59 4.60 -2.45
N ASP A 29 4.90 3.49 -3.13
CA ASP A 29 4.44 3.22 -4.48
C ASP A 29 2.92 3.10 -4.55
N TYR A 30 2.28 2.58 -3.50
CA TYR A 30 0.83 2.52 -3.41
C TYR A 30 0.17 3.90 -3.59
N GLY A 31 0.60 4.89 -2.82
CA GLY A 31 0.08 6.25 -2.94
C GLY A 31 0.40 6.88 -4.30
N GLN A 32 1.63 6.72 -4.76
CA GLN A 32 2.09 7.32 -6.02
C GLN A 32 1.37 6.76 -7.25
N HIS A 33 1.20 5.45 -7.35
CA HIS A 33 0.50 4.84 -8.48
C HIS A 33 -0.99 5.15 -8.45
N LEU A 34 -1.58 5.20 -7.26
CA LEU A 34 -2.98 5.59 -7.09
C LEU A 34 -3.19 7.05 -7.55
N ASP A 35 -2.35 7.97 -7.12
CA ASP A 35 -2.41 9.38 -7.48
C ASP A 35 -2.14 9.63 -8.97
N ALA A 36 -1.26 8.83 -9.57
CA ALA A 36 -0.98 8.86 -10.99
C ALA A 36 -2.10 8.26 -11.86
N GLY A 37 -3.03 7.50 -11.26
CA GLY A 37 -4.05 6.75 -12.00
C GLY A 37 -3.48 5.57 -12.79
N ASP A 38 -2.29 5.09 -12.41
CA ASP A 38 -1.64 3.94 -13.04
C ASP A 38 -2.17 2.63 -12.44
N ALA A 39 -3.30 2.16 -12.99
CA ALA A 39 -3.97 0.97 -12.50
C ALA A 39 -3.15 -0.30 -12.65
N ASP A 40 -2.30 -0.39 -13.67
CA ASP A 40 -1.44 -1.55 -13.89
C ASP A 40 -0.33 -1.62 -12.83
N ALA A 41 0.41 -0.53 -12.65
CA ALA A 41 1.45 -0.46 -11.63
C ALA A 41 0.87 -0.60 -10.21
N TYR A 42 -0.31 -0.02 -9.94
CA TYR A 42 -1.01 -0.19 -8.68
C TYR A 42 -1.38 -1.64 -8.40
N ALA A 43 -1.93 -2.35 -9.37
CA ALA A 43 -2.33 -3.75 -9.21
C ALA A 43 -1.14 -4.69 -8.98
N GLU A 44 0.03 -4.37 -9.55
CA GLU A 44 1.26 -5.15 -9.35
C GLU A 44 1.79 -5.10 -7.91
N LEU A 45 1.32 -4.17 -7.09
CA LEU A 45 1.64 -4.13 -5.65
C LEU A 45 0.93 -5.23 -4.85
N PHE A 46 -0.01 -5.94 -5.45
CA PHE A 46 -0.83 -6.96 -4.80
C PHE A 46 -0.48 -8.37 -5.29
N THR A 47 -0.63 -9.38 -4.43
CA THR A 47 -0.54 -10.79 -4.84
C THR A 47 -1.67 -11.13 -5.80
N ARG A 48 -1.50 -12.23 -6.54
CA ARG A 48 -2.48 -12.67 -7.54
C ARG A 48 -3.88 -12.88 -6.96
N ASP A 49 -3.96 -13.38 -5.73
CA ASP A 49 -5.19 -13.69 -4.98
C ASP A 49 -5.50 -12.68 -3.87
N ALA A 50 -4.92 -11.49 -3.93
CA ALA A 50 -5.05 -10.47 -2.90
C ALA A 50 -6.49 -10.05 -2.63
N LYS A 51 -6.73 -9.59 -1.40
CA LYS A 51 -8.01 -9.05 -0.97
C LYS A 51 -7.89 -7.58 -0.63
N LEU A 52 -8.64 -6.74 -1.32
CA LEU A 52 -8.73 -5.31 -1.05
C LEU A 52 -10.10 -4.99 -0.45
N ARG A 53 -10.11 -4.32 0.70
CA ARG A 53 -11.31 -3.94 1.45
C ARG A 53 -11.18 -2.51 1.94
N LEU A 54 -11.80 -1.58 1.26
CA LEU A 54 -11.89 -0.18 1.66
C LEU A 54 -13.34 0.09 2.05
N THR A 55 -13.69 -0.24 3.28
CA THR A 55 -15.07 -0.20 3.78
C THR A 55 -15.53 1.24 4.04
N PRO A 56 -16.74 1.66 3.60
CA PRO A 56 -17.76 0.85 2.93
C PRO A 56 -17.69 0.84 1.38
N VAL A 57 -16.70 1.46 0.78
CA VAL A 57 -16.70 1.96 -0.59
C VAL A 57 -16.27 0.93 -1.62
N LEU A 58 -15.30 0.07 -1.28
CA LEU A 58 -14.66 -0.77 -2.27
C LEU A 58 -14.33 -2.16 -1.73
N ARG A 59 -14.62 -3.16 -2.54
CA ARG A 59 -14.23 -4.54 -2.33
C ARG A 59 -13.73 -5.12 -3.66
N ALA A 60 -12.54 -5.72 -3.65
CA ALA A 60 -12.00 -6.41 -4.80
C ALA A 60 -11.26 -7.67 -4.36
N ASP A 61 -11.42 -8.75 -5.09
CA ASP A 61 -10.78 -10.03 -4.87
C ASP A 61 -9.93 -10.42 -6.10
N GLY A 62 -8.63 -10.50 -5.89
CA GLY A 62 -7.62 -10.78 -6.90
C GLY A 62 -7.09 -9.55 -7.61
N ARG A 63 -5.83 -9.68 -8.08
CA ARG A 63 -5.07 -8.60 -8.75
C ARG A 63 -5.82 -8.01 -9.95
N ASP A 64 -6.46 -8.85 -10.76
CA ASP A 64 -7.15 -8.39 -11.97
C ASP A 64 -8.39 -7.56 -11.65
N GLU A 65 -9.14 -7.94 -10.61
CA GLU A 65 -10.26 -7.12 -10.15
C GLU A 65 -9.77 -5.82 -9.51
N ILE A 66 -8.69 -5.85 -8.74
CA ILE A 66 -8.04 -4.65 -8.18
C ILE A 66 -7.64 -3.69 -9.30
N ARG A 67 -7.02 -4.19 -10.38
CA ARG A 67 -6.67 -3.40 -11.57
C ARG A 67 -7.90 -2.74 -12.19
N ARG A 68 -8.95 -3.50 -12.41
CA ARG A 68 -10.19 -3.01 -13.00
C ARG A 68 -10.83 -1.89 -12.16
N VAL A 69 -10.87 -2.09 -10.85
CA VAL A 69 -11.47 -1.11 -9.93
C VAL A 69 -10.63 0.16 -9.83
N ALA A 70 -9.30 0.03 -9.74
CA ALA A 70 -8.38 1.17 -9.73
C ALA A 70 -8.50 1.99 -11.04
N GLY A 71 -8.66 1.32 -12.18
CA GLY A 71 -8.82 1.98 -13.47
C GLY A 71 -10.16 2.70 -13.67
N SER A 72 -11.18 2.33 -12.91
CA SER A 72 -12.54 2.88 -13.08
C SER A 72 -12.88 4.06 -12.17
N GLY A 73 -12.13 4.29 -11.11
CA GLY A 73 -12.55 5.20 -10.03
C GLY A 73 -11.56 6.28 -9.62
N VAL A 74 -10.32 6.19 -10.04
CA VAL A 74 -9.29 7.16 -9.61
C VAL A 74 -9.06 8.18 -10.71
N ARG A 75 -9.41 9.44 -10.43
CA ARG A 75 -8.94 10.55 -11.26
C ARG A 75 -7.49 10.86 -10.89
N PRO A 76 -6.57 10.88 -11.86
CA PRO A 76 -5.19 11.26 -11.58
C PRO A 76 -5.12 12.62 -10.89
N ALA A 77 -4.29 12.73 -9.86
CA ALA A 77 -3.97 14.00 -9.24
C ALA A 77 -3.19 14.85 -10.25
N HIS A 78 -3.84 15.83 -10.85
CA HIS A 78 -3.23 16.67 -11.85
C HIS A 78 -3.75 18.12 -11.76
N ARG A 79 -2.82 19.07 -11.60
CA ARG A 79 -3.12 20.52 -11.61
C ARG A 79 -4.27 20.94 -10.68
N GLY A 80 -4.30 20.41 -9.45
CA GLY A 80 -5.33 20.73 -8.47
C GLY A 80 -6.64 19.94 -8.62
N GLN A 81 -6.66 18.93 -9.46
CA GLN A 81 -7.78 17.97 -9.57
C GLN A 81 -7.34 16.59 -9.07
N GLY A 82 -8.32 15.79 -8.65
CA GLY A 82 -8.07 14.47 -8.09
C GLY A 82 -7.76 14.50 -6.59
N ALA A 83 -7.19 13.44 -6.09
CA ALA A 83 -6.79 13.31 -4.71
C ALA A 83 -5.30 12.99 -4.59
N VAL A 84 -4.67 13.48 -3.55
CA VAL A 84 -3.31 13.11 -3.17
C VAL A 84 -3.38 12.26 -1.92
N HIS A 85 -2.76 11.07 -1.96
CA HIS A 85 -2.68 10.16 -0.84
C HIS A 85 -1.35 10.32 -0.12
N VAL A 86 -1.41 10.58 1.18
CA VAL A 86 -0.25 10.65 2.06
C VAL A 86 -0.29 9.44 2.98
N LEU A 87 0.70 8.58 2.86
CA LEU A 87 0.85 7.42 3.73
C LEU A 87 1.92 7.70 4.78
N GLY A 88 1.60 7.42 6.03
CA GLY A 88 2.56 7.43 7.12
C GLY A 88 3.55 6.27 7.01
N ALA A 89 4.63 6.35 7.76
CA ALA A 89 5.58 5.25 7.85
C ALA A 89 4.89 3.99 8.42
N PRO A 90 4.96 2.85 7.73
CA PRO A 90 4.32 1.64 8.20
C PRO A 90 5.05 1.05 9.41
N ARG A 91 4.28 0.48 10.33
CA ARG A 91 4.80 -0.47 11.31
C ARG A 91 4.72 -1.85 10.69
N VAL A 92 5.83 -2.55 10.63
CA VAL A 92 5.93 -3.85 9.95
C VAL A 92 6.50 -4.90 10.88
N SER A 93 5.87 -6.06 10.89
CA SER A 93 6.36 -7.28 11.53
C SER A 93 6.63 -8.34 10.47
N LEU A 94 7.90 -8.78 10.38
CA LEU A 94 8.35 -9.79 9.42
C LEU A 94 8.33 -11.18 10.06
N ASP A 95 7.84 -12.15 9.31
CA ASP A 95 7.86 -13.58 9.64
C ASP A 95 8.15 -14.39 8.35
N GLY A 96 9.43 -14.62 8.07
CA GLY A 96 9.87 -15.32 6.85
C GLY A 96 9.40 -14.60 5.58
N ASP A 97 8.62 -15.30 4.75
CA ASP A 97 8.05 -14.79 3.50
C ASP A 97 6.66 -14.14 3.69
N ARG A 98 6.28 -13.88 4.93
CA ARG A 98 5.07 -13.16 5.30
C ARG A 98 5.39 -11.97 6.19
N ALA A 99 4.53 -10.98 6.15
CA ALA A 99 4.61 -9.83 7.04
C ALA A 99 3.21 -9.30 7.32
N SER A 100 3.08 -8.63 8.44
CA SER A 100 1.93 -7.78 8.73
C SER A 100 2.38 -6.33 8.84
N GLY A 101 1.50 -5.40 8.50
CA GLY A 101 1.79 -3.99 8.57
C GLY A 101 0.55 -3.15 8.85
N ASP A 102 0.77 -1.98 9.40
CA ASP A 102 -0.27 -0.97 9.53
C ASP A 102 0.32 0.43 9.31
N CYS A 103 -0.46 1.32 8.74
CA CYS A 103 -0.10 2.72 8.61
C CYS A 103 -1.33 3.63 8.68
N VAL A 104 -1.11 4.87 9.12
CA VAL A 104 -2.08 5.94 8.95
C VAL A 104 -1.96 6.50 7.54
N TRP A 105 -3.08 6.84 6.93
CA TRP A 105 -3.11 7.51 5.64
C TRP A 105 -4.06 8.70 5.68
N ALA A 106 -3.83 9.65 4.80
CA ALA A 106 -4.74 10.75 4.52
C ALA A 106 -4.92 10.89 3.01
N ALA A 107 -6.11 11.22 2.58
CA ALA A 107 -6.38 11.67 1.23
C ALA A 107 -6.85 13.12 1.26
N VAL A 108 -6.23 13.95 0.45
CA VAL A 108 -6.59 15.35 0.29
C VAL A 108 -7.08 15.54 -1.13
N SER A 109 -8.28 16.06 -1.29
CA SER A 109 -8.90 16.30 -2.59
C SER A 109 -9.58 17.66 -2.62
N LEU A 110 -9.83 18.16 -3.83
CA LEU A 110 -10.63 19.35 -4.06
C LEU A 110 -12.03 18.91 -4.52
N GLY A 111 -13.04 19.38 -3.82
CA GLY A 111 -14.43 19.19 -4.23
C GLY A 111 -14.79 20.05 -5.47
N ASP A 112 -15.86 19.70 -6.17
CA ASP A 112 -16.35 20.44 -7.34
C ASP A 112 -16.74 21.90 -6.99
N ASP A 113 -17.05 22.17 -5.74
CA ASP A 113 -17.33 23.50 -5.18
C ASP A 113 -16.06 24.28 -4.79
N GLY A 114 -14.87 23.74 -5.05
CA GLY A 114 -13.59 24.33 -4.69
C GLY A 114 -13.19 24.16 -3.23
N THR A 115 -13.97 23.44 -2.43
CA THR A 115 -13.61 23.15 -1.02
C THR A 115 -12.60 22.02 -0.92
N SER A 116 -11.63 22.16 -0.03
CA SER A 116 -10.70 21.07 0.29
C SER A 116 -11.39 20.03 1.16
N ARG A 117 -11.25 18.77 0.79
CA ARG A 117 -11.71 17.63 1.57
C ARG A 117 -10.52 16.84 2.07
N ILE A 118 -10.54 16.50 3.34
CA ILE A 118 -9.51 15.68 3.98
C ILE A 118 -10.19 14.46 4.59
N VAL A 119 -9.67 13.30 4.25
CA VAL A 119 -10.10 12.03 4.80
C VAL A 119 -8.88 11.37 5.43
N VAL A 120 -9.02 10.86 6.63
CA VAL A 120 -7.94 10.20 7.36
C VAL A 120 -8.38 8.81 7.80
N GLY A 121 -7.52 7.85 7.67
CA GLY A 121 -7.81 6.49 8.07
C GLY A 121 -6.56 5.67 8.34
N ARG A 122 -6.78 4.37 8.49
CA ARG A 122 -5.71 3.39 8.70
C ARG A 122 -5.80 2.28 7.69
N HIS A 123 -4.65 1.80 7.26
CA HIS A 123 -4.52 0.52 6.58
C HIS A 123 -4.05 -0.55 7.56
N ILE A 124 -4.66 -1.73 7.45
CA ILE A 124 -4.24 -2.95 8.13
C ILE A 124 -3.96 -3.96 7.05
N ASP A 125 -2.71 -4.43 7.00
CA ASP A 125 -2.19 -5.16 5.85
C ASP A 125 -1.58 -6.49 6.25
N GLU A 126 -1.77 -7.47 5.37
CA GLU A 126 -0.97 -8.67 5.30
C GLU A 126 -0.16 -8.63 4.01
N LEU A 127 1.10 -9.03 4.09
CA LEU A 127 2.02 -9.05 2.96
C LEU A 127 2.59 -10.46 2.80
N ALA A 128 2.90 -10.80 1.58
CA ALA A 128 3.55 -12.05 1.24
C ALA A 128 4.59 -11.82 0.13
N ARG A 129 5.63 -12.65 0.15
CA ARG A 129 6.57 -12.73 -0.96
C ARG A 129 5.98 -13.61 -2.05
N GLU A 130 5.78 -13.05 -3.23
CA GLU A 130 5.32 -13.74 -4.43
C GLU A 130 6.31 -13.48 -5.56
N GLU A 131 6.82 -14.54 -6.17
CA GLU A 131 7.82 -14.44 -7.25
C GLU A 131 9.04 -13.59 -6.85
N GLY A 132 9.52 -13.76 -5.62
CA GLY A 132 10.68 -13.05 -5.09
C GLY A 132 10.44 -11.60 -4.68
N ARG A 133 9.20 -11.10 -4.72
CA ARG A 133 8.83 -9.72 -4.40
C ARG A 133 7.81 -9.65 -3.28
N TRP A 134 7.96 -8.66 -2.41
CA TRP A 134 6.94 -8.35 -1.44
C TRP A 134 5.73 -7.70 -2.09
N ARG A 135 4.52 -8.15 -1.73
CA ARG A 135 3.24 -7.65 -2.23
C ARG A 135 2.20 -7.68 -1.12
N PHE A 136 1.19 -6.83 -1.22
CA PHE A 136 0.02 -6.92 -0.34
C PHE A 136 -0.79 -8.16 -0.69
N SER A 137 -0.97 -9.08 0.26
CA SER A 137 -1.89 -10.21 0.13
C SER A 137 -3.28 -9.88 0.67
N SER A 138 -3.37 -8.92 1.58
CA SER A 138 -4.63 -8.35 2.05
C SER A 138 -4.39 -6.90 2.47
N ARG A 139 -5.28 -6.01 2.07
CA ARG A 139 -5.31 -4.63 2.55
C ARG A 139 -6.71 -4.26 2.98
N LYS A 140 -6.85 -3.82 4.23
CA LYS A 140 -8.08 -3.29 4.78
C LYS A 140 -7.90 -1.81 5.12
N GLY A 141 -8.67 -0.96 4.49
CA GLY A 141 -8.75 0.46 4.83
C GLY A 141 -9.90 0.72 5.80
N ILE A 142 -9.61 1.45 6.87
CA ILE A 142 -10.58 1.91 7.86
C ILE A 142 -10.57 3.42 7.83
N LEU A 143 -11.76 4.02 7.73
CA LEU A 143 -11.93 5.45 7.80
C LEU A 143 -12.10 5.88 9.26
N ASP A 144 -11.28 6.80 9.71
CA ASP A 144 -11.32 7.34 11.09
C ASP A 144 -11.91 8.75 11.15
N VAL A 145 -11.62 9.60 10.17
CA VAL A 145 -12.07 10.99 10.12
C VAL A 145 -12.46 11.38 8.70
N GLY A 146 -13.55 12.14 8.58
CA GLY A 146 -14.09 12.57 7.29
C GLY A 146 -15.11 11.60 6.74
N ALA A 147 -15.62 11.88 5.54
CA ALA A 147 -16.55 11.04 4.81
C ALA A 147 -16.10 10.91 3.36
N LEU A 148 -16.20 9.69 2.86
CA LEU A 148 -16.06 9.44 1.43
C LEU A 148 -17.42 9.76 0.79
N GLY A 149 -17.48 10.88 0.10
CA GLY A 149 -18.65 11.34 -0.65
C GLY A 149 -18.74 10.68 -2.01
#